data_ce19dca63c67062ba4c1e8f24da8541d
#
_entry.id   ce19dca63c67062ba4c1e8f24da8541d
#
_cell.length_a   1.000
_cell.length_b   1.000
_cell.length_c   1.000
_cell.angle_alpha   90.00
_cell.angle_beta   90.00
_cell.angle_gamma   90.00
#
_symmetry.space_group_name_H-M   'P 1'
#
loop_
_entity.id
_entity.type
_entity.pdbx_description
1 polymer ?
#
loop_
_entity_poly.entity_id
_entity_poly.type
_entity_poly.pdbx_seq_one_letter_code
_entity_poly.pdbx_strand_id
1 'polypeptide(L)'
;MHRLLLLPALIGLLLLGSCNSDSETNFHRLALGPTVNGEIRWYADQTTDTLRLVSTDSWHLNLTYRTPADSTRLLFAPRRFDLPAGTAATQSLPLVVRLAPNTLGRTLAGTLTLTAATPVLRPIEVKFFQFPHHDVDYPAAQYDDATESTYFAENYRAADTTAYLRFTLYDRDTPSHRLTSDASWLTVPDALAQPGPGLHKVTLTMRPNLHLAARTAHLTLTAGGVTTRIAYTQRGATTGSGTSAVR
;
A
#
# COMPACT_ATOMS: atom_id res chain seq x y z
N MET A 1 50.96 37.06 -57.54
CA MET A 1 49.82 36.14 -57.49
C MET A 1 49.55 35.74 -56.04
N HIS A 2 48.76 36.47 -55.33
CA HIS A 2 48.14 35.98 -54.06
C HIS A 2 46.87 36.81 -53.88
N ARG A 3 45.77 36.22 -54.30
CA ARG A 3 44.40 36.73 -54.06
C ARG A 3 43.92 36.26 -52.73
N LEU A 4 43.74 37.16 -51.84
CA LEU A 4 42.53 37.55 -51.12
C LEU A 4 41.48 36.44 -50.91
N LEU A 5 41.36 36.03 -49.68
CA LEU A 5 40.20 35.36 -49.12
C LEU A 5 39.96 35.97 -47.72
N LEU A 6 39.37 37.17 -47.74
CA LEU A 6 38.82 37.84 -46.59
C LEU A 6 37.33 38.12 -46.88
N LEU A 7 36.46 37.15 -46.67
CA LEU A 7 35.00 37.34 -46.45
C LEU A 7 34.34 35.96 -46.22
N PRO A 8 34.30 35.49 -45.00
CA PRO A 8 32.97 35.25 -44.44
C PRO A 8 32.92 35.37 -42.89
N ALA A 9 33.60 36.36 -42.32
CA ALA A 9 33.58 36.53 -40.82
C ALA A 9 32.48 37.53 -40.35
N LEU A 10 31.65 38.07 -41.25
CA LEU A 10 30.69 39.11 -40.88
C LEU A 10 29.21 38.68 -40.92
N ILE A 11 28.90 37.43 -41.26
CA ILE A 11 27.52 36.94 -41.28
C ILE A 11 27.17 36.13 -40.01
N GLY A 12 28.16 35.74 -39.19
CA GLY A 12 27.94 34.99 -37.96
C GLY A 12 27.52 35.81 -36.70
N LEU A 13 27.48 37.14 -36.81
CA LEU A 13 27.24 37.97 -35.63
C LEU A 13 25.84 38.63 -35.55
N LEU A 14 24.95 38.26 -36.43
CA LEU A 14 23.58 38.83 -36.44
C LEU A 14 22.47 37.81 -36.06
N LEU A 15 22.82 36.62 -35.61
CA LEU A 15 21.83 35.62 -35.17
C LEU A 15 21.83 35.33 -33.65
N LEU A 16 22.61 36.11 -32.88
CA LEU A 16 22.61 36.00 -31.41
C LEU A 16 21.71 37.02 -30.67
N GLY A 17 20.91 37.76 -31.41
CA GLY A 17 20.10 38.85 -30.87
C GLY A 17 18.61 38.60 -30.78
N SER A 18 18.13 37.38 -30.63
CA SER A 18 16.69 37.12 -30.41
C SER A 18 16.46 35.87 -29.59
N CYS A 19 17.13 35.76 -28.48
CA CYS A 19 16.54 35.02 -27.35
C CYS A 19 15.71 36.05 -26.59
N ASN A 20 14.43 36.12 -26.91
CA ASN A 20 13.46 36.82 -26.10
C ASN A 20 13.52 36.20 -24.70
N SER A 21 14.03 36.98 -23.75
CA SER A 21 14.01 36.67 -22.33
C SER A 21 12.60 36.75 -21.71
N ASP A 22 11.57 36.89 -22.53
CA ASP A 22 10.18 37.05 -22.07
C ASP A 22 9.42 35.75 -21.82
N SER A 23 10.03 34.59 -22.10
CA SER A 23 9.33 33.31 -21.92
C SER A 23 9.53 32.66 -20.55
N GLU A 24 10.48 33.13 -19.73
CA GLU A 24 10.73 32.52 -18.41
C GLU A 24 9.83 33.07 -17.28
N THR A 25 9.20 34.20 -17.46
CA THR A 25 8.43 34.87 -16.41
C THR A 25 7.04 34.30 -16.14
N ASN A 26 6.56 33.38 -17.00
CA ASN A 26 5.22 32.78 -16.88
C ASN A 26 5.20 31.25 -16.74
N PHE A 27 6.33 30.63 -16.41
CA PHE A 27 6.34 29.19 -16.25
C PHE A 27 5.85 28.80 -14.85
N HIS A 28 4.59 28.40 -14.77
CA HIS A 28 4.00 27.88 -13.55
C HIS A 28 4.24 26.37 -13.44
N ARG A 29 4.70 25.92 -12.29
CA ARG A 29 4.98 24.51 -12.00
C ARG A 29 4.45 24.11 -10.63
N LEU A 30 3.77 22.96 -10.59
CA LEU A 30 3.41 22.27 -9.37
C LEU A 30 3.69 20.80 -9.59
N ALA A 31 4.45 20.16 -8.71
CA ALA A 31 4.73 18.73 -8.78
C ALA A 31 4.94 18.15 -7.38
N LEU A 32 4.55 16.90 -7.20
CA LEU A 32 4.72 16.13 -5.96
C LEU A 32 5.32 14.77 -6.29
N GLY A 33 6.33 14.34 -5.57
CA GLY A 33 6.96 13.03 -5.74
C GLY A 33 7.79 12.60 -4.53
N PRO A 34 8.24 11.36 -4.50
CA PRO A 34 7.93 10.31 -5.46
C PRO A 34 6.51 9.75 -5.28
N THR A 35 5.88 9.41 -6.40
CA THR A 35 4.61 8.65 -6.41
C THR A 35 4.76 7.48 -7.37
N VAL A 36 4.09 6.37 -7.08
CA VAL A 36 4.06 5.19 -7.96
C VAL A 36 2.65 5.10 -8.55
N ASN A 37 2.54 5.29 -9.87
CA ASN A 37 1.24 5.31 -10.57
C ASN A 37 0.23 6.32 -9.98
N GLY A 38 0.71 7.48 -9.49
CA GLY A 38 -0.15 8.48 -8.85
C GLY A 38 -0.61 8.12 -7.43
N GLU A 39 0.05 7.18 -6.80
CA GLU A 39 -0.24 6.73 -5.44
C GLU A 39 1.00 6.81 -4.54
N ILE A 40 0.76 7.02 -3.26
CA ILE A 40 1.76 6.92 -2.20
C ILE A 40 1.37 5.72 -1.33
N ARG A 41 2.35 4.85 -1.08
CA ARG A 41 2.12 3.61 -0.31
C ARG A 41 3.12 3.50 0.80
N TRP A 42 2.64 3.24 2.01
CA TRP A 42 3.48 3.07 3.21
C TRP A 42 3.29 1.69 3.82
N TYR A 43 4.37 1.19 4.38
CA TYR A 43 4.37 -0.02 5.18
C TYR A 43 3.64 0.21 6.51
N ALA A 44 3.19 -0.88 7.15
CA ALA A 44 2.44 -0.83 8.40
C ALA A 44 3.23 -0.21 9.56
N ASP A 45 4.52 -0.52 9.64
CA ASP A 45 5.47 -0.09 10.67
C ASP A 45 6.19 1.23 10.33
N GLN A 46 5.95 1.79 9.17
CA GLN A 46 6.58 3.05 8.74
C GLN A 46 6.04 4.21 9.54
N THR A 47 6.94 4.99 10.18
CA THR A 47 6.58 6.11 11.05
C THR A 47 6.80 7.48 10.43
N THR A 48 7.56 7.55 9.36
CA THR A 48 7.88 8.83 8.69
C THR A 48 8.17 8.60 7.22
N ASP A 49 7.87 9.63 6.43
CA ASP A 49 8.24 9.74 5.03
C ASP A 49 8.45 11.20 4.65
N THR A 50 9.10 11.45 3.52
CA THR A 50 9.29 12.79 2.99
C THR A 50 9.02 12.80 1.50
N LEU A 51 7.99 13.54 1.12
CA LEU A 51 7.66 13.80 -0.27
C LEU A 51 8.34 15.10 -0.70
N ARG A 52 8.78 15.16 -1.93
CA ARG A 52 9.33 16.38 -2.53
C ARG A 52 8.24 17.12 -3.26
N LEU A 53 7.94 18.32 -2.81
CA LEU A 53 7.07 19.24 -3.48
C LEU A 53 7.89 20.27 -4.23
N VAL A 54 7.57 20.48 -5.51
CA VAL A 54 8.19 21.50 -6.36
C VAL A 54 7.11 22.45 -6.82
N SER A 55 7.27 23.75 -6.52
CA SER A 55 6.28 24.76 -6.89
C SER A 55 6.95 26.07 -7.25
N THR A 56 6.37 26.79 -8.19
CA THR A 56 6.66 28.21 -8.49
C THR A 56 5.65 29.14 -7.84
N ASP A 57 4.65 28.63 -7.15
CA ASP A 57 3.52 29.37 -6.59
C ASP A 57 3.30 29.03 -5.12
N SER A 58 2.58 29.89 -4.43
CA SER A 58 1.97 29.54 -3.15
C SER A 58 1.01 28.38 -3.33
N TRP A 59 0.87 27.54 -2.32
CA TRP A 59 0.02 26.35 -2.40
C TRP A 59 -0.58 26.00 -1.04
N HIS A 60 -1.65 25.21 -1.09
CA HIS A 60 -2.25 24.59 0.09
C HIS A 60 -2.56 23.12 -0.16
N LEU A 61 -2.59 22.35 0.93
CA LEU A 61 -2.80 20.91 0.95
C LEU A 61 -4.10 20.59 1.67
N ASN A 62 -5.02 19.93 0.98
CA ASN A 62 -6.20 19.33 1.56
C ASN A 62 -6.03 17.82 1.65
N LEU A 63 -6.54 17.23 2.72
CA LEU A 63 -6.52 15.80 2.99
C LEU A 63 -7.94 15.31 3.22
N THR A 64 -8.33 14.31 2.45
CA THR A 64 -9.60 13.60 2.65
C THR A 64 -9.27 12.17 3.02
N TYR A 65 -9.75 11.72 4.17
CA TYR A 65 -9.51 10.36 4.67
C TYR A 65 -10.73 9.49 4.39
N ARG A 66 -10.50 8.20 4.15
CA ARG A 66 -11.57 7.24 3.96
C ARG A 66 -12.49 7.15 5.19
N THR A 67 -11.90 7.23 6.38
CA THR A 67 -12.64 7.35 7.64
C THR A 67 -12.09 8.53 8.44
N PRO A 68 -12.93 9.29 9.18
CA PRO A 68 -12.48 10.45 9.97
C PRO A 68 -11.40 10.08 11.01
N ALA A 69 -11.46 8.89 11.61
CA ALA A 69 -10.50 8.40 12.59
C ALA A 69 -9.07 8.28 12.03
N ASP A 70 -8.91 8.07 10.73
CA ASP A 70 -7.59 7.95 10.09
C ASP A 70 -6.81 9.27 10.11
N SER A 71 -7.50 10.42 10.26
CA SER A 71 -6.89 11.75 10.27
C SER A 71 -5.91 11.98 11.42
N THR A 72 -6.02 11.24 12.51
CA THR A 72 -5.13 11.32 13.66
C THR A 72 -3.85 10.49 13.49
N ARG A 73 -3.84 9.56 12.54
CA ARG A 73 -2.75 8.61 12.33
C ARG A 73 -1.78 9.01 11.21
N LEU A 74 -2.22 9.87 10.30
CA LEU A 74 -1.48 10.31 9.12
C LEU A 74 -1.42 11.84 9.11
N LEU A 75 -0.25 12.40 9.45
CA LEU A 75 -0.05 13.84 9.55
C LEU A 75 0.92 14.31 8.48
N PHE A 76 0.52 15.33 7.75
CA PHE A 76 1.34 15.97 6.72
C PHE A 76 1.70 17.39 7.16
N ALA A 77 2.96 17.80 6.97
CA ALA A 77 3.44 19.13 7.26
C ALA A 77 4.56 19.56 6.31
N PRO A 78 4.58 20.82 5.85
CA PRO A 78 3.56 21.85 6.06
C PRO A 78 2.30 21.60 5.21
N ARG A 79 1.16 22.17 5.61
CA ARG A 79 -0.10 22.09 4.82
C ARG A 79 -0.32 23.30 3.92
N ARG A 80 0.50 24.32 4.06
CA ARG A 80 0.45 25.56 3.30
C ARG A 80 1.85 26.14 3.16
N PHE A 81 2.10 26.78 2.06
CA PHE A 81 3.28 27.57 1.81
C PHE A 81 2.89 28.83 1.06
N ASP A 82 3.26 29.97 1.61
CA ASP A 82 3.08 31.27 0.98
C ASP A 82 4.42 31.70 0.39
N LEU A 83 4.46 31.82 -0.94
CA LEU A 83 5.64 32.26 -1.64
C LEU A 83 5.85 33.77 -1.36
N PRO A 84 7.06 34.21 -0.91
CA PRO A 84 7.33 35.62 -0.72
C PRO A 84 7.14 36.41 -2.02
N ALA A 85 6.57 37.58 -1.91
CA ALA A 85 6.35 38.46 -3.05
C ALA A 85 7.68 38.76 -3.78
N GLY A 86 7.66 38.70 -5.11
CA GLY A 86 8.85 38.93 -5.94
C GLY A 86 9.79 37.73 -6.10
N THR A 87 9.44 36.57 -5.55
CA THR A 87 10.20 35.35 -5.75
C THR A 87 9.77 34.69 -7.05
N ALA A 88 10.63 34.69 -8.08
CA ALA A 88 10.38 34.08 -9.37
C ALA A 88 10.96 32.64 -9.48
N ALA A 89 11.61 32.15 -8.43
CA ALA A 89 12.34 30.88 -8.49
C ALA A 89 11.47 29.68 -8.11
N THR A 90 11.67 28.57 -8.82
CA THR A 90 11.11 27.26 -8.45
C THR A 90 11.60 26.85 -7.07
N GLN A 91 10.67 26.63 -6.15
CA GLN A 91 10.96 26.16 -4.81
C GLN A 91 10.84 24.63 -4.75
N SER A 92 11.78 23.99 -4.05
CA SER A 92 11.71 22.55 -3.74
C SER A 92 11.62 22.41 -2.23
N LEU A 93 10.48 21.95 -1.76
CA LEU A 93 10.16 21.90 -0.33
C LEU A 93 9.90 20.44 0.11
N PRO A 94 10.40 20.02 1.27
CA PRO A 94 10.04 18.75 1.84
C PRO A 94 8.62 18.83 2.43
N LEU A 95 7.76 17.92 2.03
CA LEU A 95 6.49 17.65 2.68
C LEU A 95 6.69 16.42 3.58
N VAL A 96 6.85 16.66 4.87
CA VAL A 96 7.08 15.61 5.85
C VAL A 96 5.76 14.93 6.19
N VAL A 97 5.74 13.60 6.11
CA VAL A 97 4.62 12.75 6.52
C VAL A 97 5.00 12.04 7.81
N ARG A 98 4.18 12.17 8.84
CA ARG A 98 4.29 11.41 10.08
C ARG A 98 3.17 10.39 10.14
N LEU A 99 3.52 9.15 10.41
CA LEU A 99 2.64 8.00 10.40
C LEU A 99 2.65 7.37 11.79
N ALA A 100 1.49 7.04 12.33
CA ALA A 100 1.43 6.08 13.41
C ALA A 100 1.49 4.67 12.82
N PRO A 101 2.16 3.69 13.46
CA PRO A 101 2.10 2.30 13.02
C PRO A 101 0.64 1.86 12.84
N ASN A 102 0.36 1.20 11.72
CA ASN A 102 -1.00 0.75 11.44
C ASN A 102 -1.31 -0.54 12.19
N THR A 103 -1.80 -0.40 13.40
CA THR A 103 -2.22 -1.52 14.27
C THR A 103 -3.65 -1.99 13.98
N LEU A 104 -4.30 -1.44 12.96
CA LEU A 104 -5.63 -1.86 12.53
C LEU A 104 -5.53 -3.02 11.54
N GLY A 105 -6.53 -3.89 11.52
CA GLY A 105 -6.63 -4.99 10.55
C GLY A 105 -7.05 -4.54 9.15
N ARG A 106 -6.93 -3.24 8.81
CA ARG A 106 -7.34 -2.68 7.53
C ARG A 106 -6.37 -1.63 6.99
N THR A 107 -6.38 -1.42 5.70
CA THR A 107 -5.63 -0.35 5.05
C THR A 107 -6.22 1.02 5.42
N LEU A 108 -5.37 1.93 5.91
CA LEU A 108 -5.69 3.35 6.01
C LEU A 108 -5.56 3.97 4.62
N ALA A 109 -6.50 4.79 4.20
CA ALA A 109 -6.51 5.37 2.88
C ALA A 109 -7.08 6.79 2.86
N GLY A 110 -6.67 7.56 1.88
CA GLY A 110 -7.19 8.89 1.63
C GLY A 110 -6.70 9.48 0.32
N THR A 111 -7.04 10.73 0.11
CA THR A 111 -6.62 11.54 -1.03
C THR A 111 -5.98 12.81 -0.53
N LEU A 112 -4.82 13.12 -1.09
CA LEU A 112 -4.11 14.37 -0.95
C LEU A 112 -4.43 15.23 -2.17
N THR A 113 -4.95 16.44 -1.96
CA THR A 113 -5.19 17.41 -3.02
C THR A 113 -4.31 18.61 -2.79
N LEU A 114 -3.36 18.83 -3.68
CA LEU A 114 -2.43 19.96 -3.68
C LEU A 114 -2.92 21.00 -4.68
N THR A 115 -3.21 22.21 -4.21
CA THR A 115 -3.74 23.30 -5.02
C THR A 115 -2.80 24.51 -4.96
N ALA A 116 -2.39 25.01 -6.14
CA ALA A 116 -1.65 26.26 -6.24
C ALA A 116 -2.58 27.46 -6.09
N ALA A 117 -2.01 28.59 -5.67
CA ALA A 117 -2.75 29.86 -5.59
C ALA A 117 -3.12 30.40 -6.98
N THR A 118 -2.33 30.08 -8.00
CA THR A 118 -2.64 30.48 -9.38
C THR A 118 -3.66 29.51 -10.02
N PRO A 119 -4.74 30.02 -10.62
CA PRO A 119 -5.77 29.19 -11.24
C PRO A 119 -5.34 28.51 -12.54
N VAL A 120 -4.18 28.89 -13.09
CA VAL A 120 -3.62 28.27 -14.32
C VAL A 120 -3.21 26.81 -14.07
N LEU A 121 -2.78 26.50 -12.84
CA LEU A 121 -2.38 25.15 -12.47
C LEU A 121 -3.58 24.33 -11.97
N ARG A 122 -3.74 23.15 -12.56
CA ARG A 122 -4.74 22.19 -12.08
C ARG A 122 -4.28 21.61 -10.74
N PRO A 123 -5.20 21.35 -9.80
CA PRO A 123 -4.88 20.63 -8.58
C PRO A 123 -4.28 19.25 -8.89
N ILE A 124 -3.33 18.84 -8.06
CA ILE A 124 -2.77 17.49 -8.11
C ILE A 124 -3.47 16.64 -7.05
N GLU A 125 -4.09 15.57 -7.48
CA GLU A 125 -4.70 14.58 -6.60
C GLU A 125 -3.85 13.33 -6.56
N VAL A 126 -3.49 12.90 -5.35
CA VAL A 126 -2.70 11.69 -5.11
C VAL A 126 -3.39 10.87 -4.05
N LYS A 127 -3.66 9.61 -4.35
CA LYS A 127 -4.16 8.66 -3.36
C LYS A 127 -3.02 8.21 -2.46
N PHE A 128 -3.30 8.01 -1.20
CA PHE A 128 -2.33 7.46 -0.26
C PHE A 128 -2.92 6.29 0.52
N PHE A 129 -2.03 5.35 0.86
CA PHE A 129 -2.37 4.11 1.56
C PHE A 129 -1.29 3.79 2.59
N GLN A 130 -1.71 3.39 3.79
CA GLN A 130 -0.85 2.69 4.73
C GLN A 130 -1.45 1.31 4.97
N PHE A 131 -0.69 0.28 4.59
CA PHE A 131 -1.15 -1.11 4.70
C PHE A 131 -1.22 -1.56 6.17
N PRO A 132 -2.04 -2.56 6.52
CA PRO A 132 -1.96 -3.25 7.80
C PRO A 132 -0.69 -4.08 7.87
N HIS A 133 -0.31 -4.60 9.04
CA HIS A 133 0.85 -5.48 9.18
C HIS A 133 0.74 -6.74 8.33
N HIS A 134 -0.46 -7.25 8.17
CA HIS A 134 -0.74 -8.36 7.26
C HIS A 134 -2.13 -8.24 6.66
N ASP A 135 -2.30 -8.88 5.51
CA ASP A 135 -3.59 -9.06 4.86
C ASP A 135 -3.71 -10.52 4.44
N VAL A 136 -4.85 -11.15 4.71
CA VAL A 136 -5.11 -12.51 4.25
C VAL A 136 -5.87 -12.43 2.93
N ASP A 137 -5.25 -12.97 1.90
CA ASP A 137 -5.75 -12.91 0.53
C ASP A 137 -6.88 -13.95 0.35
N TYR A 138 -8.09 -13.51 0.70
CA TYR A 138 -9.27 -14.35 0.61
C TYR A 138 -10.49 -13.61 0.06
N PRO A 139 -11.27 -14.22 -0.85
CA PRO A 139 -12.43 -13.58 -1.47
C PRO A 139 -13.60 -13.33 -0.52
N ALA A 140 -13.59 -13.88 0.68
CA ALA A 140 -14.69 -13.80 1.65
C ALA A 140 -14.30 -13.13 2.99
N ALA A 141 -13.25 -12.27 2.97
CA ALA A 141 -12.85 -11.54 4.16
C ALA A 141 -13.94 -10.59 4.65
N GLN A 142 -14.41 -10.79 5.86
CA GLN A 142 -15.24 -9.82 6.57
C GLN A 142 -14.42 -9.21 7.71
N TYR A 143 -14.28 -7.89 7.68
CA TYR A 143 -13.68 -7.13 8.77
C TYR A 143 -14.76 -6.79 9.78
N ASP A 144 -14.56 -7.15 11.03
CA ASP A 144 -15.43 -6.76 12.14
C ASP A 144 -14.86 -5.51 12.80
N ASP A 145 -15.48 -4.37 12.57
CA ASP A 145 -15.08 -3.08 13.15
C ASP A 145 -15.20 -3.06 14.68
N ALA A 146 -16.08 -3.89 15.27
CA ALA A 146 -16.26 -3.93 16.72
C ALA A 146 -15.15 -4.68 17.46
N THR A 147 -14.58 -5.69 16.82
CA THR A 147 -13.49 -6.51 17.39
C THR A 147 -12.14 -6.22 16.76
N GLU A 148 -12.08 -5.32 15.77
CA GLU A 148 -10.90 -5.02 14.95
C GLU A 148 -10.24 -6.28 14.36
N SER A 149 -11.05 -7.31 14.05
CA SER A 149 -10.57 -8.59 13.56
C SER A 149 -11.24 -9.01 12.26
N THR A 150 -10.50 -9.78 11.46
CA THR A 150 -10.97 -10.31 10.19
C THR A 150 -11.25 -11.80 10.33
N TYR A 151 -12.43 -12.23 9.88
CA TYR A 151 -12.87 -13.62 9.93
C TYR A 151 -12.94 -14.19 8.52
N PHE A 152 -12.41 -15.42 8.38
CA PHE A 152 -12.46 -16.20 7.15
C PHE A 152 -12.96 -17.59 7.45
N ALA A 153 -13.70 -18.19 6.53
CA ALA A 153 -14.19 -19.55 6.65
C ALA A 153 -13.84 -20.37 5.41
N GLU A 154 -13.12 -21.46 5.62
CA GLU A 154 -12.83 -22.45 4.60
C GLU A 154 -13.54 -23.76 4.90
N ASN A 155 -14.15 -24.36 3.86
CA ASN A 155 -14.88 -25.60 3.97
C ASN A 155 -14.21 -26.72 3.16
N TYR A 156 -13.73 -27.73 3.86
CA TYR A 156 -13.06 -28.90 3.30
C TYR A 156 -13.92 -30.16 3.38
N ARG A 157 -13.65 -31.11 2.49
CA ARG A 157 -14.28 -32.44 2.55
C ARG A 157 -13.66 -33.25 3.69
N ALA A 158 -14.39 -34.28 4.14
CA ALA A 158 -13.90 -35.17 5.20
C ALA A 158 -12.56 -35.86 4.87
N ALA A 159 -12.36 -36.21 3.60
CA ALA A 159 -11.16 -36.90 3.12
C ALA A 159 -9.98 -35.97 2.76
N ASP A 160 -10.17 -34.66 2.77
CA ASP A 160 -9.10 -33.72 2.40
C ASP A 160 -7.97 -33.78 3.41
N THR A 161 -6.73 -33.83 2.90
CA THR A 161 -5.50 -33.89 3.72
C THR A 161 -4.65 -32.67 3.61
N THR A 162 -5.05 -31.70 2.78
CA THR A 162 -4.30 -30.47 2.51
C THR A 162 -5.22 -29.28 2.53
N ALA A 163 -4.77 -28.19 3.17
CA ALA A 163 -5.39 -26.88 3.10
C ALA A 163 -4.34 -25.84 2.71
N TYR A 164 -4.79 -24.67 2.34
CA TYR A 164 -3.90 -23.59 1.91
C TYR A 164 -4.25 -22.31 2.65
N LEU A 165 -3.22 -21.55 2.97
CA LEU A 165 -3.34 -20.18 3.44
C LEU A 165 -2.47 -19.29 2.57
N ARG A 166 -3.01 -18.15 2.16
CA ARG A 166 -2.28 -17.11 1.44
C ARG A 166 -2.46 -15.79 2.14
N PHE A 167 -1.34 -15.14 2.44
CA PHE A 167 -1.34 -13.84 3.10
C PHE A 167 -0.14 -13.01 2.66
N THR A 168 -0.24 -11.69 2.82
CA THR A 168 0.83 -10.75 2.55
C THR A 168 1.23 -10.04 3.83
N LEU A 169 2.54 -9.92 4.06
CA LEU A 169 3.11 -9.10 5.14
C LEU A 169 3.59 -7.77 4.57
N TYR A 170 3.18 -6.67 5.19
CA TYR A 170 3.47 -5.30 4.74
C TYR A 170 4.36 -4.52 5.69
N ASP A 171 5.14 -5.20 6.53
CA ASP A 171 6.16 -4.56 7.33
C ASP A 171 7.41 -4.29 6.51
N ARG A 172 8.09 -3.17 6.79
CA ARG A 172 9.34 -2.81 6.11
C ARG A 172 10.49 -3.68 6.57
N ASP A 173 10.58 -3.85 7.88
CA ASP A 173 11.56 -4.71 8.53
C ASP A 173 10.92 -6.08 8.79
N THR A 174 11.74 -7.11 8.97
CA THR A 174 11.25 -8.48 9.19
C THR A 174 10.41 -8.55 10.47
N PRO A 175 9.08 -8.58 10.35
CA PRO A 175 8.25 -8.60 11.54
C PRO A 175 8.32 -9.98 12.18
N SER A 176 8.23 -10.00 13.51
CA SER A 176 7.87 -11.23 14.19
C SER A 176 6.41 -11.54 13.85
N HIS A 177 6.19 -12.55 13.02
CA HIS A 177 4.84 -13.05 12.81
C HIS A 177 4.78 -14.50 13.28
N ARG A 178 3.61 -14.91 13.67
CA ARG A 178 3.33 -16.23 14.17
C ARG A 178 2.05 -16.77 13.54
N LEU A 179 2.13 -17.98 13.03
CA LEU A 179 0.98 -18.74 12.58
C LEU A 179 0.80 -19.95 13.46
N THR A 180 -0.37 -20.12 14.06
CA THR A 180 -0.69 -21.27 14.94
C THR A 180 -2.05 -21.83 14.63
N SER A 181 -2.24 -23.12 14.94
CA SER A 181 -3.54 -23.80 14.90
C SER A 181 -3.98 -24.16 16.31
N ASP A 182 -5.26 -24.04 16.60
CA ASP A 182 -5.87 -24.48 17.87
C ASP A 182 -6.27 -25.98 17.86
N ALA A 183 -6.04 -26.68 16.75
CA ALA A 183 -6.45 -28.08 16.60
C ALA A 183 -5.33 -28.97 16.06
N SER A 184 -5.10 -30.11 16.68
CA SER A 184 -4.05 -31.06 16.29
C SER A 184 -4.28 -31.75 14.94
N TRP A 185 -5.46 -31.65 14.37
CA TRP A 185 -5.78 -32.21 13.04
C TRP A 185 -5.46 -31.26 11.88
N LEU A 186 -5.20 -29.97 12.17
CA LEU A 186 -4.78 -28.97 11.19
C LEU A 186 -3.39 -28.47 11.61
N THR A 187 -2.35 -28.87 10.89
CA THR A 187 -0.96 -28.61 11.27
C THR A 187 -0.34 -27.56 10.36
N VAL A 188 0.33 -26.58 10.99
CA VAL A 188 1.15 -25.57 10.35
C VAL A 188 2.57 -26.11 10.20
N PRO A 189 3.24 -26.01 9.05
CA PRO A 189 4.61 -26.45 8.89
C PRO A 189 5.60 -25.56 9.66
N ASP A 190 6.62 -26.18 10.29
CA ASP A 190 7.64 -25.47 11.10
C ASP A 190 8.47 -24.46 10.30
N ALA A 191 8.62 -24.67 8.98
CA ALA A 191 9.40 -23.79 8.10
C ALA A 191 8.84 -22.37 7.94
N LEU A 192 7.64 -22.11 8.48
CA LEU A 192 7.02 -20.78 8.48
C LEU A 192 7.41 -19.92 9.66
N ALA A 193 8.36 -20.37 10.46
CA ALA A 193 8.71 -19.67 11.69
C ALA A 193 9.06 -18.19 11.46
N GLN A 194 9.55 -17.78 10.28
CA GLN A 194 9.82 -16.37 9.98
C GLN A 194 9.86 -16.04 8.47
N PRO A 195 8.75 -15.91 7.75
CA PRO A 195 8.77 -15.29 6.44
C PRO A 195 9.00 -13.79 6.57
N GLY A 196 9.81 -13.22 5.66
CA GLY A 196 9.99 -11.77 5.52
C GLY A 196 8.77 -11.07 4.90
N PRO A 197 8.86 -9.77 4.58
CA PRO A 197 7.81 -9.03 3.88
C PRO A 197 7.40 -9.68 2.55
N GLY A 198 6.18 -9.46 2.12
CA GLY A 198 5.66 -9.91 0.84
C GLY A 198 4.63 -11.03 0.93
N LEU A 199 4.35 -11.66 -0.21
CA LEU A 199 3.32 -12.68 -0.36
C LEU A 199 3.82 -14.05 0.09
N HIS A 200 3.06 -14.69 0.98
CA HIS A 200 3.28 -16.02 1.50
C HIS A 200 2.18 -16.97 1.08
N LYS A 201 2.57 -18.17 0.65
CA LYS A 201 1.67 -19.29 0.36
C LYS A 201 2.06 -20.44 1.25
N VAL A 202 1.13 -20.86 2.11
CA VAL A 202 1.34 -21.88 3.11
C VAL A 202 0.50 -23.08 2.79
N THR A 203 1.15 -24.24 2.72
CA THR A 203 0.46 -25.52 2.65
C THR A 203 0.31 -26.07 4.08
N LEU A 204 -0.91 -26.30 4.48
CA LEU A 204 -1.28 -26.86 5.78
C LEU A 204 -1.58 -28.35 5.61
N THR A 205 -1.20 -29.16 6.60
CA THR A 205 -1.56 -30.58 6.62
C THR A 205 -2.79 -30.79 7.47
N MET A 206 -3.78 -31.51 6.92
CA MET A 206 -4.99 -31.90 7.63
C MET A 206 -5.05 -33.43 7.80
N ARG A 207 -5.56 -33.89 8.93
CA ARG A 207 -5.95 -35.28 9.09
C ARG A 207 -7.36 -35.47 8.56
N PRO A 208 -7.70 -36.58 7.86
CA PRO A 208 -9.06 -36.86 7.47
C PRO A 208 -10.02 -36.88 8.66
N ASN A 209 -11.23 -36.38 8.45
CA ASN A 209 -12.28 -36.45 9.46
C ASN A 209 -13.06 -37.76 9.31
N LEU A 210 -12.80 -38.71 10.17
CA LEU A 210 -13.48 -40.02 10.18
C LEU A 210 -14.81 -39.99 10.94
N HIS A 211 -15.17 -38.87 11.59
CA HIS A 211 -16.43 -38.71 12.30
C HIS A 211 -17.53 -38.21 11.37
N LEU A 212 -18.77 -38.54 11.68
CA LEU A 212 -19.93 -38.04 10.93
C LEU A 212 -20.17 -36.52 11.12
N ALA A 213 -19.74 -35.97 12.28
CA ALA A 213 -19.88 -34.57 12.56
C ALA A 213 -18.77 -33.74 11.87
N ALA A 214 -19.11 -32.58 11.37
CA ALA A 214 -18.14 -31.62 10.93
C ALA A 214 -17.30 -31.11 12.13
N ARG A 215 -16.06 -30.68 11.86
CA ARG A 215 -15.17 -30.07 12.86
C ARG A 215 -14.58 -28.77 12.36
N THR A 216 -14.30 -27.85 13.27
CA THR A 216 -13.72 -26.56 12.97
C THR A 216 -12.42 -26.36 13.75
N ALA A 217 -11.40 -25.86 13.09
CA ALA A 217 -10.17 -25.37 13.68
C ALA A 217 -9.98 -23.90 13.33
N HIS A 218 -9.22 -23.18 14.14
CA HIS A 218 -8.84 -21.81 13.84
C HIS A 218 -7.33 -21.70 13.69
N LEU A 219 -6.93 -21.12 12.57
CA LEU A 219 -5.59 -20.58 12.42
C LEU A 219 -5.57 -19.15 12.98
N THR A 220 -4.52 -18.85 13.70
CA THR A 220 -4.26 -17.50 14.22
C THR A 220 -2.97 -17.01 13.61
N LEU A 221 -3.06 -15.97 12.77
CA LEU A 221 -1.93 -15.21 12.22
C LEU A 221 -1.77 -13.94 13.04
N THR A 222 -0.60 -13.74 13.62
CA THR A 222 -0.24 -12.52 14.37
C THR A 222 0.97 -11.88 13.73
N ALA A 223 0.91 -10.59 13.40
CA ALA A 223 2.03 -9.80 12.92
C ALA A 223 1.89 -8.36 13.40
N GLY A 224 2.98 -7.74 13.88
CA GLY A 224 2.97 -6.36 14.38
C GLY A 224 1.98 -6.10 15.52
N GLY A 225 1.64 -7.12 16.30
CA GLY A 225 0.62 -7.03 17.36
C GLY A 225 -0.83 -7.14 16.88
N VAL A 226 -1.05 -7.20 15.56
CA VAL A 226 -2.37 -7.42 14.96
C VAL A 226 -2.61 -8.91 14.78
N THR A 227 -3.80 -9.37 15.11
CA THR A 227 -4.17 -10.79 15.04
C THR A 227 -5.37 -10.99 14.13
N THR A 228 -5.22 -11.93 13.19
CA THR A 228 -6.31 -12.42 12.33
C THR A 228 -6.59 -13.87 12.64
N ARG A 229 -7.86 -14.19 12.86
CA ARG A 229 -8.34 -15.55 13.12
C ARG A 229 -9.09 -16.08 11.91
N ILE A 230 -8.72 -17.28 11.45
CA ILE A 230 -9.25 -17.89 10.23
C ILE A 230 -9.86 -19.23 10.58
N ALA A 231 -11.15 -19.43 10.30
CA ALA A 231 -11.85 -20.68 10.57
C ALA A 231 -11.69 -21.66 9.40
N TYR A 232 -11.25 -22.86 9.69
CA TYR A 232 -11.19 -23.99 8.77
C TYR A 232 -12.17 -25.06 9.21
N THR A 233 -13.20 -25.31 8.38
CA THR A 233 -14.21 -26.31 8.68
C THR A 233 -14.03 -27.52 7.76
N GLN A 234 -13.89 -28.70 8.35
CA GLN A 234 -13.85 -29.96 7.63
C GLN A 234 -15.15 -30.72 7.86
N ARG A 235 -15.83 -31.10 6.78
CA ARG A 235 -17.09 -31.84 6.82
C ARG A 235 -16.88 -33.18 7.51
N GLY A 236 -17.95 -33.77 8.03
CA GLY A 236 -17.99 -35.13 8.51
C GLY A 236 -17.90 -36.15 7.37
N ALA A 237 -17.46 -37.34 7.69
CA ALA A 237 -17.50 -38.46 6.78
C ALA A 237 -18.98 -38.78 6.43
N THR A 238 -19.23 -39.03 5.16
CA THR A 238 -20.53 -39.57 4.76
C THR A 238 -20.56 -41.07 5.09
N THR A 239 -21.62 -41.55 5.74
CA THR A 239 -21.90 -42.99 5.77
C THR A 239 -21.97 -43.44 4.34
N GLY A 240 -21.04 -44.27 3.90
CA GLY A 240 -21.04 -44.83 2.57
C GLY A 240 -22.42 -45.43 2.31
N SER A 241 -23.07 -44.98 1.24
CA SER A 241 -24.24 -45.64 0.68
C SER A 241 -23.81 -47.08 0.41
N GLY A 242 -24.33 -47.98 1.21
CA GLY A 242 -24.02 -49.40 1.11
C GLY A 242 -24.13 -49.85 -0.33
N THR A 243 -23.08 -50.42 -0.84
CA THR A 243 -23.08 -51.24 -2.06
C THR A 243 -24.20 -52.25 -1.89
N SER A 244 -25.32 -52.01 -2.54
CA SER A 244 -26.35 -53.04 -2.71
C SER A 244 -25.71 -54.21 -3.45
N ALA A 245 -25.36 -55.24 -2.71
CA ALA A 245 -24.96 -56.49 -3.30
C ALA A 245 -26.18 -57.02 -4.07
N VAL A 246 -26.15 -56.87 -5.38
CA VAL A 246 -27.08 -57.59 -6.27
C VAL A 246 -26.68 -59.06 -6.17
N ARG A 247 -27.54 -59.79 -5.60
CA ARG A 247 -27.54 -61.31 -5.70
C ARG A 247 -28.05 -61.73 -7.06
#